data_b1f0bca845d350f5613e5645378826fb
#
_entry.id   b1f0bca845d350f5613e5645378826fb
#
_cell.length_a   1.000
_cell.length_b   1.000
_cell.length_c   1.000
_cell.angle_alpha   90.00
_cell.angle_beta   90.00
_cell.angle_gamma   90.00
#
_symmetry.space_group_name_H-M   'P 1'
#
loop_
_entity.id
_entity.type
_entity.pdbx_description
1 polymer ?
#
loop_
_entity_poly.entity_id
_entity_poly.type
_entity_poly.pdbx_seq_one_letter_code
_entity_poly.pdbx_strand_id
1 'polypeptide(L)'
;TTPYPDFNLAEVSAYAKAKNVKMIMHHETSGSVGNYERHLDRALDLMKKFDYPAAKTGYVGKIIPRGEFHDGQAMVNHFNFVARRFADNKLMVNSHECSHPTGYSRTYPNYIAAESARGNEFNAWSNGNPPAHETILPFTRQLGGPMDYTPGIFEIKMSYYDKNKTEQVHTTLAKQLALYVTMYSPLQMAADLIENYEKYPDAFQFIKDVAM
;
A
#
# COMPACT_ATOMS: atom_id res chain seq x y z
N THR A 1 -16.43 -12.57 2.27
CA THR A 1 -16.18 -11.21 2.75
C THR A 1 -17.23 -10.85 3.78
N THR A 2 -16.88 -11.01 5.04
CA THR A 2 -17.69 -10.62 6.18
C THR A 2 -16.78 -9.86 7.12
N PRO A 3 -17.12 -8.66 7.60
CA PRO A 3 -16.34 -7.95 8.58
C PRO A 3 -16.23 -8.75 9.88
N TYR A 4 -15.23 -8.45 10.70
CA TYR A 4 -15.15 -9.02 12.04
C TYR A 4 -16.40 -8.67 12.85
N PRO A 5 -16.83 -9.53 13.80
CA PRO A 5 -18.08 -9.31 14.54
C PRO A 5 -18.12 -7.99 15.32
N ASP A 6 -16.97 -7.50 15.76
CA ASP A 6 -16.77 -6.26 16.51
C ASP A 6 -16.50 -5.03 15.60
N PHE A 7 -16.46 -5.20 14.28
CA PHE A 7 -16.25 -4.13 13.31
C PHE A 7 -17.54 -3.76 12.59
N ASN A 8 -18.16 -2.64 12.96
CA ASN A 8 -19.35 -2.14 12.30
C ASN A 8 -19.01 -1.36 11.02
N LEU A 9 -18.84 -2.10 9.91
CA LEU A 9 -18.48 -1.53 8.61
C LEU A 9 -19.44 -0.43 8.15
N ALA A 10 -20.74 -0.58 8.41
CA ALA A 10 -21.75 0.41 7.99
C ALA A 10 -21.59 1.74 8.73
N GLU A 11 -21.39 1.67 10.04
CA GLU A 11 -21.21 2.85 10.90
C GLU A 11 -19.92 3.58 10.58
N VAL A 12 -18.80 2.83 10.47
CA VAL A 12 -17.48 3.41 10.13
C VAL A 12 -17.51 4.08 8.76
N SER A 13 -18.13 3.44 7.76
CA SER A 13 -18.26 4.01 6.41
C SER A 13 -19.11 5.28 6.41
N ALA A 14 -20.22 5.29 7.15
CA ALA A 14 -21.07 6.47 7.29
C ALA A 14 -20.33 7.63 7.99
N TYR A 15 -19.58 7.32 9.05
CA TYR A 15 -18.78 8.31 9.77
C TYR A 15 -17.68 8.91 8.89
N ALA A 16 -16.92 8.07 8.18
CA ALA A 16 -15.87 8.52 7.25
C ALA A 16 -16.46 9.46 6.17
N LYS A 17 -17.59 9.05 5.57
CA LYS A 17 -18.31 9.87 4.59
C LYS A 17 -18.75 11.22 5.14
N ALA A 18 -19.27 11.26 6.36
CA ALA A 18 -19.65 12.51 7.02
C ALA A 18 -18.46 13.45 7.28
N LYS A 19 -17.24 12.89 7.38
CA LYS A 19 -15.98 13.62 7.51
C LYS A 19 -15.29 13.91 6.18
N ASN A 20 -15.94 13.60 5.05
CA ASN A 20 -15.36 13.71 3.71
C ASN A 20 -14.06 12.88 3.53
N VAL A 21 -13.97 11.75 4.20
CA VAL A 21 -12.85 10.80 4.11
C VAL A 21 -13.29 9.62 3.28
N LYS A 22 -12.53 9.28 2.25
CA LYS A 22 -12.68 8.04 1.48
C LYS A 22 -11.86 6.94 2.13
N MET A 23 -12.41 5.75 2.21
CA MET A 23 -11.75 4.59 2.81
C MET A 23 -11.20 3.66 1.72
N ILE A 24 -10.04 3.05 1.98
CA ILE A 24 -9.46 2.00 1.13
C ILE A 24 -9.69 0.66 1.84
N MET A 25 -10.27 -0.31 1.12
CA MET A 25 -10.47 -1.65 1.66
C MET A 25 -9.19 -2.47 1.53
N HIS A 26 -8.81 -3.20 2.59
CA HIS A 26 -7.66 -4.10 2.51
C HIS A 26 -8.14 -5.52 2.18
N HIS A 27 -7.68 -6.05 1.05
CA HIS A 27 -7.90 -7.42 0.61
C HIS A 27 -6.63 -8.23 0.84
N GLU A 28 -6.38 -8.62 2.09
CA GLU A 28 -5.29 -9.54 2.42
C GLU A 28 -5.73 -10.97 2.19
N THR A 29 -5.08 -11.67 1.29
CA THR A 29 -5.46 -13.01 0.87
C THR A 29 -4.47 -14.07 1.31
N SER A 30 -3.35 -13.66 1.95
CA SER A 30 -2.20 -14.52 2.08
C SER A 30 -1.80 -15.08 0.70
N GLY A 31 -1.21 -16.25 0.60
CA GLY A 31 -0.88 -16.84 -0.71
C GLY A 31 -2.05 -17.49 -1.47
N SER A 32 -3.29 -17.40 -0.97
CA SER A 32 -4.44 -18.16 -1.51
C SER A 32 -5.14 -17.47 -2.67
N VAL A 33 -4.45 -17.36 -3.79
CA VAL A 33 -4.87 -16.63 -5.00
C VAL A 33 -6.20 -17.13 -5.57
N GLY A 34 -6.32 -18.44 -5.78
CA GLY A 34 -7.57 -19.02 -6.32
C GLY A 34 -8.78 -18.81 -5.39
N ASN A 35 -8.56 -18.69 -4.07
CA ASN A 35 -9.63 -18.33 -3.16
C ASN A 35 -10.06 -16.87 -3.33
N TYR A 36 -9.08 -15.97 -3.49
CA TYR A 36 -9.37 -14.56 -3.75
C TYR A 36 -10.13 -14.37 -5.05
N GLU A 37 -9.72 -15.00 -6.14
CA GLU A 37 -10.43 -14.93 -7.43
C GLU A 37 -11.88 -15.38 -7.33
N ARG A 38 -12.16 -16.49 -6.63
CA ARG A 38 -13.53 -16.98 -6.40
C ARG A 38 -14.42 -15.99 -5.64
N HIS A 39 -13.84 -15.14 -4.80
CA HIS A 39 -14.56 -14.20 -3.97
C HIS A 39 -14.48 -12.76 -4.44
N LEU A 40 -13.73 -12.49 -5.52
CA LEU A 40 -13.43 -11.14 -5.97
C LEU A 40 -14.72 -10.35 -6.28
N ASP A 41 -15.65 -10.91 -7.03
CA ASP A 41 -16.88 -10.20 -7.40
C ASP A 41 -17.70 -9.80 -6.16
N ARG A 42 -17.80 -10.68 -5.17
CA ARG A 42 -18.47 -10.34 -3.88
C ARG A 42 -17.73 -9.24 -3.13
N ALA A 43 -16.40 -9.24 -3.21
CA ALA A 43 -15.58 -8.18 -2.58
C ALA A 43 -15.81 -6.83 -3.28
N LEU A 44 -15.84 -6.81 -4.61
CA LEU A 44 -16.11 -5.60 -5.39
C LEU A 44 -17.54 -5.08 -5.13
N ASP A 45 -18.53 -5.95 -5.03
CA ASP A 45 -19.90 -5.56 -4.67
C ASP A 45 -19.99 -4.96 -3.26
N LEU A 46 -19.24 -5.52 -2.31
CA LEU A 46 -19.14 -4.97 -0.96
C LEU A 46 -18.53 -3.57 -0.97
N MET A 47 -17.45 -3.37 -1.75
CA MET A 47 -16.83 -2.06 -1.92
C MET A 47 -17.79 -1.02 -2.47
N LYS A 48 -18.53 -1.37 -3.53
CA LYS A 48 -19.55 -0.48 -4.11
C LYS A 48 -20.67 -0.15 -3.11
N LYS A 49 -21.14 -1.16 -2.35
CA LYS A 49 -22.17 -0.98 -1.33
C LYS A 49 -21.78 0.06 -0.27
N PHE A 50 -20.51 0.12 0.11
CA PHE A 50 -20.02 1.00 1.17
C PHE A 50 -19.18 2.19 0.65
N ASP A 51 -19.24 2.46 -0.66
CA ASP A 51 -18.57 3.61 -1.30
C ASP A 51 -17.04 3.62 -1.12
N TYR A 52 -16.40 2.45 -1.18
CA TYR A 52 -14.95 2.31 -1.18
C TYR A 52 -14.41 2.52 -2.60
N PRO A 53 -13.63 3.55 -2.88
CA PRO A 53 -13.12 3.81 -4.24
C PRO A 53 -11.94 2.93 -4.62
N ALA A 54 -11.25 2.35 -3.65
CA ALA A 54 -10.02 1.59 -3.86
C ALA A 54 -9.89 0.43 -2.89
N ALA A 55 -9.09 -0.57 -3.29
CA ALA A 55 -8.56 -1.57 -2.38
C ALA A 55 -7.03 -1.64 -2.44
N LYS A 56 -6.43 -2.01 -1.31
CA LYS A 56 -5.07 -2.53 -1.22
C LYS A 56 -5.16 -4.05 -1.23
N THR A 57 -4.43 -4.71 -2.13
CA THR A 57 -4.31 -6.17 -2.16
C THR A 57 -2.98 -6.61 -1.57
N GLY A 58 -2.96 -7.75 -0.85
CA GLY A 58 -1.76 -8.33 -0.27
C GLY A 58 -1.74 -9.85 -0.44
N TYR A 59 -0.54 -10.42 -0.57
CA TYR A 59 -0.31 -11.84 -0.87
C TYR A 59 0.86 -12.38 -0.04
N VAL A 60 0.85 -12.09 1.25
CA VAL A 60 1.91 -12.52 2.17
C VAL A 60 2.06 -14.03 2.20
N GLY A 61 3.29 -14.50 2.17
CA GLY A 61 3.64 -15.91 2.27
C GLY A 61 3.81 -16.60 0.92
N LYS A 62 3.86 -17.93 0.94
CA LYS A 62 4.05 -18.73 -0.27
C LYS A 62 2.75 -18.82 -1.06
N ILE A 63 2.86 -18.63 -2.37
CA ILE A 63 1.71 -18.75 -3.26
C ILE A 63 1.13 -20.17 -3.25
N ILE A 64 -0.18 -20.25 -3.29
CA ILE A 64 -0.96 -21.48 -3.46
C ILE A 64 -1.68 -21.39 -4.81
N PRO A 65 -1.50 -22.36 -5.72
CA PRO A 65 -0.91 -23.70 -5.54
C PRO A 65 0.63 -23.71 -5.44
N ARG A 66 1.17 -24.75 -4.82
CA ARG A 66 2.62 -24.95 -4.68
C ARG A 66 3.31 -24.97 -6.05
N GLY A 67 4.48 -24.35 -6.11
CA GLY A 67 5.27 -24.23 -7.34
C GLY A 67 5.07 -22.91 -8.07
N GLU A 68 4.08 -22.11 -7.68
CA GLU A 68 3.90 -20.76 -8.19
C GLU A 68 4.65 -19.73 -7.32
N PHE A 69 5.09 -18.65 -7.94
CA PHE A 69 5.86 -17.57 -7.33
C PHE A 69 5.25 -16.22 -7.71
N HIS A 70 5.43 -15.21 -6.86
CA HIS A 70 4.90 -13.85 -7.05
C HIS A 70 5.30 -13.24 -8.41
N ASP A 71 6.49 -13.55 -8.93
CA ASP A 71 6.96 -13.09 -10.22
C ASP A 71 6.75 -14.12 -11.37
N GLY A 72 6.08 -15.24 -11.06
CA GLY A 72 5.76 -16.27 -12.05
C GLY A 72 4.60 -15.86 -12.96
N GLN A 73 4.50 -16.50 -14.15
CA GLN A 73 3.49 -16.17 -15.16
C GLN A 73 2.06 -16.28 -14.63
N ALA A 74 1.77 -17.26 -13.77
CA ALA A 74 0.45 -17.43 -13.17
C ALA A 74 0.05 -16.19 -12.34
N MET A 75 0.98 -15.68 -11.54
CA MET A 75 0.74 -14.48 -10.71
C MET A 75 0.68 -13.21 -11.55
N VAL A 76 1.50 -13.05 -12.57
CA VAL A 76 1.39 -11.92 -13.52
C VAL A 76 -0.01 -11.89 -14.16
N ASN A 77 -0.51 -13.05 -14.58
CA ASN A 77 -1.87 -13.17 -15.13
C ASN A 77 -2.92 -12.79 -14.09
N HIS A 78 -2.74 -13.23 -12.85
CA HIS A 78 -3.63 -12.89 -11.73
C HIS A 78 -3.65 -11.37 -11.45
N PHE A 79 -2.50 -10.71 -11.33
CA PHE A 79 -2.44 -9.26 -11.10
C PHE A 79 -3.12 -8.48 -12.24
N ASN A 80 -2.87 -8.89 -13.48
CA ASN A 80 -3.54 -8.31 -14.65
C ASN A 80 -5.06 -8.54 -14.63
N PHE A 81 -5.49 -9.73 -14.23
CA PHE A 81 -6.91 -10.04 -14.08
C PHE A 81 -7.55 -9.15 -13.01
N VAL A 82 -6.95 -9.04 -11.83
CA VAL A 82 -7.46 -8.20 -10.73
C VAL A 82 -7.56 -6.74 -11.19
N ALA A 83 -6.50 -6.17 -11.78
CA ALA A 83 -6.49 -4.79 -12.25
C ALA A 83 -7.63 -4.51 -13.24
N ARG A 84 -7.89 -5.43 -14.19
CA ARG A 84 -9.00 -5.32 -15.14
C ARG A 84 -10.35 -5.42 -14.45
N ARG A 85 -10.53 -6.38 -13.52
CA ARG A 85 -11.79 -6.52 -12.79
C ARG A 85 -12.13 -5.28 -11.97
N PHE A 86 -11.11 -4.65 -11.35
CA PHE A 86 -11.29 -3.36 -10.67
C PHE A 86 -11.66 -2.25 -11.66
N ALA A 87 -11.00 -2.16 -12.82
CA ALA A 87 -11.32 -1.19 -13.87
C ALA A 87 -12.78 -1.31 -14.36
N ASP A 88 -13.21 -2.54 -14.66
CA ASP A 88 -14.59 -2.84 -15.09
C ASP A 88 -15.62 -2.36 -14.08
N ASN A 89 -15.26 -2.35 -12.80
CA ASN A 89 -16.11 -1.89 -11.70
C ASN A 89 -15.88 -0.41 -11.32
N LYS A 90 -15.02 0.33 -12.06
CA LYS A 90 -14.65 1.73 -11.78
C LYS A 90 -14.02 1.90 -10.39
N LEU A 91 -13.24 0.93 -9.95
CA LEU A 91 -12.54 0.90 -8.69
C LEU A 91 -11.03 0.93 -8.91
N MET A 92 -10.30 1.50 -7.96
CA MET A 92 -8.85 1.57 -7.99
C MET A 92 -8.22 0.44 -7.18
N VAL A 93 -6.98 0.07 -7.51
CA VAL A 93 -6.21 -0.94 -6.79
C VAL A 93 -4.78 -0.49 -6.56
N ASN A 94 -4.31 -0.72 -5.33
CA ASN A 94 -2.92 -0.67 -4.90
C ASN A 94 -2.47 -2.11 -4.58
N SER A 95 -1.46 -2.63 -5.27
CA SER A 95 -1.07 -4.04 -5.18
C SER A 95 0.25 -4.21 -4.43
N HIS A 96 0.22 -5.01 -3.37
CA HIS A 96 1.40 -5.41 -2.59
C HIS A 96 1.79 -6.85 -2.88
N GLU A 97 3.04 -7.24 -2.54
CA GLU A 97 3.66 -8.53 -2.89
C GLU A 97 3.43 -8.93 -4.35
N CYS A 98 3.42 -7.96 -5.23
CA CYS A 98 3.15 -8.16 -6.65
C CYS A 98 4.44 -8.23 -7.48
N SER A 99 4.31 -8.76 -8.70
CA SER A 99 5.39 -8.74 -9.68
C SER A 99 5.80 -7.31 -10.04
N HIS A 100 7.04 -7.16 -10.49
CA HIS A 100 7.57 -5.87 -10.93
C HIS A 100 6.73 -5.30 -12.09
N PRO A 101 6.19 -4.07 -11.98
CA PRO A 101 5.33 -3.51 -13.00
C PRO A 101 6.11 -3.15 -14.27
N THR A 102 5.41 -3.24 -15.41
CA THR A 102 5.94 -3.00 -16.76
C THR A 102 5.24 -1.84 -17.48
N GLY A 103 4.75 -0.85 -16.73
CA GLY A 103 3.96 0.27 -17.28
C GLY A 103 2.47 -0.04 -17.43
N TYR A 104 1.97 -1.08 -16.81
CA TYR A 104 0.57 -1.52 -16.90
C TYR A 104 -0.43 -0.45 -16.45
N SER A 105 -0.05 0.38 -15.50
CA SER A 105 -0.83 1.53 -15.03
C SER A 105 -1.14 2.58 -16.11
N ARG A 106 -0.39 2.58 -17.22
CA ARG A 106 -0.69 3.45 -18.37
C ARG A 106 -1.86 2.95 -19.20
N THR A 107 -2.07 1.64 -19.24
CA THR A 107 -3.22 1.02 -19.88
C THR A 107 -4.42 0.97 -18.94
N TYR A 108 -4.18 0.72 -17.67
CA TYR A 108 -5.17 0.62 -16.62
C TYR A 108 -4.84 1.63 -15.50
N PRO A 109 -5.21 2.91 -15.65
CA PRO A 109 -4.87 3.97 -14.69
C PRO A 109 -5.52 3.79 -13.31
N ASN A 110 -6.50 2.90 -13.18
CA ASN A 110 -7.03 2.45 -11.90
C ASN A 110 -6.03 1.60 -11.09
N TYR A 111 -4.96 1.08 -11.70
CA TYR A 111 -3.83 0.47 -11.02
C TYR A 111 -2.91 1.59 -10.52
N ILE A 112 -3.28 2.17 -9.38
CA ILE A 112 -2.76 3.47 -8.92
C ILE A 112 -1.37 3.36 -8.30
N ALA A 113 -1.05 2.23 -7.67
CA ALA A 113 0.27 2.00 -7.10
C ALA A 113 0.54 0.50 -6.95
N ALA A 114 1.80 0.15 -6.81
CA ALA A 114 2.24 -1.19 -6.49
C ALA A 114 3.49 -1.13 -5.61
N GLU A 115 3.66 -2.08 -4.69
CA GLU A 115 4.89 -2.18 -3.91
C GLU A 115 6.05 -2.68 -4.78
N SER A 116 6.07 -3.96 -5.11
CA SER A 116 7.03 -4.66 -5.99
C SER A 116 8.52 -4.45 -5.69
N ALA A 117 8.84 -3.91 -4.53
CA ALA A 117 10.16 -3.77 -3.95
C ALA A 117 10.01 -3.51 -2.45
N ARG A 118 11.09 -3.62 -1.69
CA ARG A 118 11.05 -3.33 -0.25
C ARG A 118 10.62 -1.88 -0.01
N GLY A 119 9.45 -1.73 0.61
CA GLY A 119 8.93 -0.47 1.08
C GLY A 119 9.48 -0.08 2.45
N ASN A 120 8.91 0.98 3.02
CA ASN A 120 9.32 1.48 4.32
C ASN A 120 8.99 0.52 5.47
N GLU A 121 7.92 -0.28 5.34
CA GLU A 121 7.52 -1.25 6.37
C GLU A 121 8.58 -2.33 6.64
N PHE A 122 9.45 -2.65 5.65
CA PHE A 122 10.53 -3.62 5.82
C PHE A 122 11.47 -3.26 6.98
N ASN A 123 11.58 -1.98 7.33
CA ASN A 123 12.39 -1.52 8.46
C ASN A 123 11.85 -1.96 9.82
N ALA A 124 10.56 -2.26 9.93
CA ALA A 124 9.92 -2.54 11.22
C ALA A 124 10.15 -3.98 11.74
N TRP A 125 10.59 -4.89 10.87
CA TRP A 125 10.74 -6.32 11.20
C TRP A 125 12.03 -6.94 10.64
N SER A 126 13.01 -6.11 10.30
CA SER A 126 14.30 -6.54 9.73
C SER A 126 15.42 -5.59 10.13
N ASN A 127 16.64 -5.83 9.63
CA ASN A 127 17.75 -4.87 9.76
C ASN A 127 17.54 -3.56 8.98
N GLY A 128 16.41 -3.42 8.31
CA GLY A 128 16.03 -2.24 7.59
C GLY A 128 16.66 -2.07 6.20
N ASN A 129 16.14 -1.11 5.47
CA ASN A 129 16.72 -0.70 4.20
C ASN A 129 17.95 0.20 4.47
N PRO A 130 19.07 0.02 3.73
CA PRO A 130 20.17 0.97 3.80
C PRO A 130 19.71 2.34 3.24
N PRO A 131 20.30 3.46 3.69
CA PRO A 131 19.93 4.80 3.22
C PRO A 131 19.98 4.98 1.70
N ALA A 132 20.83 4.24 1.00
CA ALA A 132 20.96 4.27 -0.46
C ALA A 132 19.76 3.62 -1.19
N HIS A 133 18.99 2.75 -0.54
CA HIS A 133 17.87 2.04 -1.16
C HIS A 133 16.86 3.01 -1.79
N GLU A 134 16.46 4.02 -1.06
CA GLU A 134 15.46 5.01 -1.50
C GLU A 134 15.97 5.89 -2.65
N THR A 135 17.28 6.03 -2.81
CA THR A 135 17.88 6.81 -3.91
C THR A 135 18.01 6.01 -5.20
N ILE A 136 17.90 4.67 -5.12
CA ILE A 136 17.98 3.76 -6.27
C ILE A 136 16.59 3.52 -6.87
N LEU A 137 15.56 3.45 -6.05
CA LEU A 137 14.20 3.09 -6.48
C LEU A 137 13.64 3.98 -7.60
N PRO A 138 13.82 5.31 -7.61
CA PRO A 138 13.35 6.17 -8.71
C PRO A 138 13.93 5.80 -10.07
N PHE A 139 15.15 5.26 -10.10
CA PHE A 139 15.88 4.90 -11.32
C PHE A 139 15.80 3.42 -11.69
N THR A 140 15.11 2.63 -10.90
CA THR A 140 14.97 1.18 -11.11
C THR A 140 13.50 0.77 -11.03
N ARG A 141 12.98 0.59 -9.82
CA ARG A 141 11.61 0.12 -9.58
C ARG A 141 10.55 1.04 -10.21
N GLN A 142 10.70 2.35 -10.11
CA GLN A 142 9.71 3.30 -10.60
C GLN A 142 9.72 3.52 -12.12
N LEU A 143 10.69 2.97 -12.85
CA LEU A 143 10.64 2.93 -14.32
C LEU A 143 9.43 2.15 -14.84
N GLY A 144 8.94 1.18 -14.06
CA GLY A 144 7.73 0.40 -14.37
C GLY A 144 6.41 1.06 -13.99
N GLY A 145 6.44 2.14 -13.20
CA GLY A 145 5.24 2.85 -12.74
C GLY A 145 5.30 3.25 -11.26
N PRO A 146 4.21 3.83 -10.74
CA PRO A 146 4.14 4.35 -9.37
C PRO A 146 4.39 3.27 -8.32
N MET A 147 5.04 3.67 -7.22
CA MET A 147 5.34 2.78 -6.10
C MET A 147 4.63 3.22 -4.83
N ASP A 148 4.00 2.27 -4.13
CA ASP A 148 3.57 2.44 -2.75
C ASP A 148 4.73 2.15 -1.82
N TYR A 149 5.54 3.16 -1.52
CA TYR A 149 6.71 3.06 -0.63
C TYR A 149 6.34 3.21 0.85
N THR A 150 5.16 3.78 1.15
CA THR A 150 4.70 4.13 2.50
C THR A 150 5.64 5.09 3.24
N PRO A 151 5.90 6.30 2.71
CA PRO A 151 6.78 7.29 3.34
C PRO A 151 6.14 7.96 4.56
N GLY A 152 6.91 8.80 5.25
CA GLY A 152 6.39 9.69 6.29
C GLY A 152 6.56 9.18 7.71
N ILE A 153 7.44 8.23 7.96
CA ILE A 153 7.77 7.82 9.33
C ILE A 153 8.62 8.90 10.02
N PHE A 154 8.08 9.49 11.09
CA PHE A 154 8.76 10.50 11.92
C PHE A 154 9.41 9.89 13.15
N GLU A 155 8.78 8.87 13.77
CA GLU A 155 9.43 8.10 14.83
C GLU A 155 10.22 6.93 14.21
N ILE A 156 11.51 7.16 14.03
CA ILE A 156 12.39 6.25 13.27
C ILE A 156 12.92 5.06 14.07
N LYS A 157 12.74 5.05 15.41
CA LYS A 157 13.24 3.98 16.28
C LYS A 157 12.11 3.17 16.87
N MET A 158 12.05 1.89 16.59
CA MET A 158 11.05 0.99 17.17
C MET A 158 11.20 0.85 18.69
N SER A 159 12.41 1.08 19.23
CA SER A 159 12.66 1.12 20.69
C SER A 159 11.89 2.22 21.43
N TYR A 160 11.33 3.20 20.72
CA TYR A 160 10.42 4.18 21.30
C TYR A 160 9.14 3.52 21.84
N TYR A 161 8.62 2.52 21.10
CA TYR A 161 7.40 1.81 21.45
C TYR A 161 7.66 0.56 22.32
N ASP A 162 8.76 -0.15 22.03
CA ASP A 162 9.18 -1.33 22.77
C ASP A 162 10.69 -1.30 22.95
N LYS A 163 11.15 -1.16 24.19
CA LYS A 163 12.59 -1.06 24.54
C LYS A 163 13.42 -2.27 24.11
N ASN A 164 12.77 -3.42 23.85
CA ASN A 164 13.44 -4.62 23.38
C ASN A 164 13.65 -4.63 21.86
N LYS A 165 13.03 -3.71 21.14
CA LYS A 165 13.18 -3.57 19.68
C LYS A 165 14.47 -2.85 19.34
N THR A 166 15.18 -3.40 18.38
CA THR A 166 16.43 -2.82 17.84
C THR A 166 16.26 -2.28 16.43
N GLU A 167 15.14 -2.60 15.80
CA GLU A 167 14.79 -2.17 14.45
C GLU A 167 14.62 -0.65 14.39
N GLN A 168 15.01 -0.10 13.25
CA GLN A 168 14.86 1.32 12.99
C GLN A 168 14.78 1.62 11.49
N VAL A 169 14.20 2.77 11.16
CA VAL A 169 14.25 3.33 9.81
C VAL A 169 15.56 4.12 9.67
N HIS A 170 16.44 3.67 8.78
CA HIS A 170 17.76 4.31 8.57
C HIS A 170 17.63 5.59 7.71
N THR A 171 17.04 6.62 8.28
CA THR A 171 16.63 7.84 7.60
C THR A 171 16.80 9.08 8.48
N THR A 172 16.42 10.22 7.94
CA THR A 172 16.20 11.48 8.67
C THR A 172 14.81 11.99 8.37
N LEU A 173 14.26 12.87 9.21
CA LEU A 173 12.97 13.51 8.97
C LEU A 173 12.93 14.23 7.62
N ALA A 174 13.99 14.99 7.31
CA ALA A 174 14.11 15.68 6.02
C ALA A 174 14.06 14.72 4.83
N LYS A 175 14.66 13.53 4.95
CA LYS A 175 14.61 12.52 3.90
C LYS A 175 13.23 11.93 3.76
N GLN A 176 12.52 11.65 4.86
CA GLN A 176 11.13 11.18 4.81
C GLN A 176 10.23 12.19 4.07
N LEU A 177 10.41 13.48 4.30
CA LEU A 177 9.70 14.52 3.53
C LEU A 177 10.10 14.52 2.06
N ALA A 178 11.39 14.39 1.75
CA ALA A 178 11.86 14.36 0.36
C ALA A 178 11.27 13.18 -0.45
N LEU A 179 10.91 12.08 0.20
CA LEU A 179 10.30 10.93 -0.49
C LEU A 179 8.96 11.26 -1.14
N TYR A 180 8.19 12.20 -0.61
CA TYR A 180 6.95 12.67 -1.23
C TYR A 180 7.17 13.36 -2.57
N VAL A 181 8.38 13.84 -2.83
CA VAL A 181 8.77 14.47 -4.10
C VAL A 181 9.47 13.48 -5.03
N THR A 182 10.31 12.60 -4.48
CA THR A 182 11.18 11.73 -5.27
C THR A 182 10.58 10.36 -5.58
N MET A 183 9.63 9.89 -4.76
CA MET A 183 8.97 8.60 -4.93
C MET A 183 7.58 8.82 -5.53
N TYR A 184 7.51 8.90 -6.86
CA TYR A 184 6.24 9.13 -7.54
C TYR A 184 5.19 8.07 -7.21
N SER A 185 4.04 8.51 -6.73
CA SER A 185 2.84 7.72 -6.59
C SER A 185 1.61 8.63 -6.52
N PRO A 186 0.51 8.34 -7.23
CA PRO A 186 -0.75 9.05 -7.05
C PRO A 186 -1.45 8.69 -5.72
N LEU A 187 -0.94 7.71 -4.99
CA LEU A 187 -1.35 7.37 -3.64
C LEU A 187 -0.14 7.49 -2.72
N GLN A 188 -0.08 8.56 -1.93
CA GLN A 188 0.96 8.77 -0.93
C GLN A 188 0.40 8.47 0.47
N MET A 189 1.16 7.69 1.24
CA MET A 189 0.81 7.37 2.62
C MET A 189 1.43 8.38 3.58
N ALA A 190 0.74 8.67 4.67
CA ALA A 190 1.32 9.26 5.87
C ALA A 190 1.43 8.12 6.90
N ALA A 191 2.57 7.43 6.90
CA ALA A 191 2.71 6.08 7.45
C ALA A 191 3.05 6.04 8.96
N ASP A 192 2.91 7.16 9.68
CA ASP A 192 3.17 7.23 11.12
C ASP A 192 1.89 7.49 11.93
N LEU A 193 2.00 7.43 13.24
CA LEU A 193 0.93 7.78 14.18
C LEU A 193 0.73 9.30 14.24
N ILE A 194 -0.51 9.71 14.53
CA ILE A 194 -0.87 11.13 14.64
C ILE A 194 -0.01 11.84 15.69
N GLU A 195 0.23 11.19 16.81
CA GLU A 195 1.03 11.72 17.93
C GLU A 195 2.48 12.05 17.53
N ASN A 196 3.03 11.37 16.53
CA ASN A 196 4.36 11.65 16.01
C ASN A 196 4.35 12.86 15.07
N TYR A 197 3.29 13.02 14.28
CA TYR A 197 3.12 14.22 13.45
C TYR A 197 2.88 15.49 14.27
N GLU A 198 2.17 15.39 15.41
CA GLU A 198 1.93 16.50 16.32
C GLU A 198 3.20 17.08 16.96
N LYS A 199 4.28 16.29 17.02
CA LYS A 199 5.61 16.76 17.46
C LYS A 199 6.29 17.72 16.46
N TYR A 200 5.91 17.64 15.18
CA TYR A 200 6.52 18.36 14.06
C TYR A 200 5.45 18.91 13.11
N PRO A 201 4.62 19.86 13.56
CA PRO A 201 3.45 20.31 12.81
C PRO A 201 3.78 20.99 11.47
N ASP A 202 4.92 21.67 11.38
CA ASP A 202 5.43 22.28 10.13
C ASP A 202 5.86 21.23 9.12
N ALA A 203 6.54 20.17 9.54
CA ALA A 203 6.90 19.03 8.69
C ALA A 203 5.66 18.27 8.22
N PHE A 204 4.66 18.09 9.08
CA PHE A 204 3.39 17.48 8.69
C PHE A 204 2.59 18.40 7.75
N GLN A 205 2.69 19.72 7.90
CA GLN A 205 2.07 20.67 6.98
C GLN A 205 2.65 20.50 5.56
N PHE A 206 3.97 20.27 5.43
CA PHE A 206 4.58 19.97 4.14
C PHE A 206 3.94 18.74 3.47
N ILE A 207 3.69 17.65 4.22
CA ILE A 207 3.02 16.45 3.67
C ILE A 207 1.62 16.78 3.15
N LYS A 208 0.88 17.66 3.82
CA LYS A 208 -0.47 18.09 3.39
C LYS A 208 -0.45 18.98 2.16
N ASP A 209 0.60 19.75 1.97
CA ASP A 209 0.70 20.77 0.92
C ASP A 209 1.46 20.28 -0.32
N VAL A 210 2.25 19.21 -0.22
CA VAL A 210 3.01 18.68 -1.35
C VAL A 210 2.08 18.25 -2.48
N ALA A 211 2.35 18.72 -3.69
CA ALA A 211 1.59 18.33 -4.87
C ALA A 211 1.86 16.86 -5.24
N MET A 212 0.80 16.10 -5.49
CA MET A 212 0.85 14.71 -5.94
C MET A 212 0.54 14.60 -7.45
#